data_5e7810854bf0045fb8c55d032d30d5b9
#
_entry.id   5e7810854bf0045fb8c55d032d30d5b9
#
_cell.length_a   1.000
_cell.length_b   1.000
_cell.length_c   1.000
_cell.angle_alpha   90.00
_cell.angle_beta   90.00
_cell.angle_gamma   90.00
#
_symmetry.space_group_name_H-M   'P 1'
#
loop_
_entity.id
_entity.type
_entity.pdbx_description
1 polymer ?
#
loop_
_entity_poly.entity_id
_entity_poly.type
_entity_poly.pdbx_seq_one_letter_code
_entity_poly.pdbx_strand_id
1 'polypeptide(L)'
;FQLHLTKSVEPLASICLNLAADHLNWHGSLEAYAADKAKVYTNTQLAAIYDLASEAALKMVQEADVREGCRAIGLSRAVPEISQFGIVDGAIVDRAFVPLRNKNAQIVAELEDLAHLAPGGKLEALPSHIISDALAAAALARAAGVQPAAVSKGLRDFTPGAHRLQTVATIDNVAWVDDSKGTTAHATAAALASHAPNSVVWIAGGDAKGADLSELVRQVAPVLRGVVVLGVHPEFITEPLAKYAPQVPYTIVGQGSPAELAKTMVAQAASMAQSGDCVILSPACASWDQFVSYNQRGDLFAQEVAARAGQVG
;
A
#
# COMPACT_ATOMS: atom_id res chain seq x y z
N PHE A 1 -2.98 8.32 -15.44
CA PHE A 1 -3.68 8.37 -16.74
C PHE A 1 -4.96 9.21 -16.66
N GLN A 2 -5.92 8.86 -15.78
CA GLN A 2 -7.22 9.54 -15.69
C GLN A 2 -7.05 11.03 -15.38
N LEU A 3 -6.23 11.41 -14.39
CA LEU A 3 -5.97 12.80 -14.06
C LEU A 3 -5.29 13.57 -15.20
N HIS A 4 -4.43 12.93 -16.01
CA HIS A 4 -3.83 13.54 -17.19
C HIS A 4 -4.89 14.07 -18.17
N LEU A 5 -5.96 13.30 -18.36
CA LEU A 5 -7.06 13.61 -19.27
C LEU A 5 -8.17 14.47 -18.64
N THR A 6 -8.12 14.69 -17.32
CA THR A 6 -9.14 15.41 -16.57
C THR A 6 -9.04 16.92 -16.82
N LYS A 7 -10.17 17.57 -17.19
CA LYS A 7 -10.22 19.01 -17.53
C LYS A 7 -11.24 19.81 -16.71
N SER A 8 -12.30 19.16 -16.20
CA SER A 8 -13.47 19.88 -15.67
C SER A 8 -14.01 19.29 -14.37
N VAL A 9 -13.16 18.62 -13.58
CA VAL A 9 -13.56 18.09 -12.26
C VAL A 9 -13.43 19.21 -11.23
N GLU A 10 -14.45 19.36 -10.38
CA GLU A 10 -14.50 20.29 -9.25
C GLU A 10 -14.79 19.50 -7.97
N PRO A 11 -13.78 18.84 -7.38
CA PRO A 11 -14.00 18.02 -6.19
C PRO A 11 -14.34 18.90 -4.98
N LEU A 12 -15.24 18.42 -4.12
CA LEU A 12 -15.54 19.09 -2.85
C LEU A 12 -14.29 19.11 -1.95
N ALA A 13 -13.60 17.99 -1.88
CA ALA A 13 -12.31 17.86 -1.22
C ALA A 13 -11.45 16.88 -2.00
N SER A 14 -10.13 17.02 -1.93
CA SER A 14 -9.20 16.18 -2.67
C SER A 14 -7.95 15.90 -1.84
N ILE A 15 -7.27 14.78 -2.16
CA ILE A 15 -6.01 14.39 -1.55
C ILE A 15 -5.12 13.65 -2.57
N CYS A 16 -3.82 13.94 -2.53
CA CYS A 16 -2.77 13.07 -3.06
C CYS A 16 -2.05 12.42 -1.88
N LEU A 17 -2.24 11.11 -1.68
CA LEU A 17 -1.71 10.38 -0.51
C LEU A 17 -0.18 10.35 -0.52
N ASN A 18 0.43 10.06 -1.68
CA ASN A 18 1.87 9.97 -1.84
C ASN A 18 2.29 10.19 -3.29
N LEU A 19 3.60 10.37 -3.48
CA LEU A 19 4.25 10.33 -4.79
C LEU A 19 5.40 9.33 -4.71
N ALA A 20 5.31 8.25 -5.47
CA ALA A 20 6.38 7.30 -5.69
C ALA A 20 6.47 6.97 -7.18
N ALA A 21 7.65 6.65 -7.68
CA ALA A 21 7.86 6.36 -9.10
C ALA A 21 6.98 5.17 -9.55
N ASP A 22 6.13 5.42 -10.53
CA ASP A 22 5.31 4.41 -11.21
C ASP A 22 4.95 4.92 -12.61
N HIS A 23 4.74 4.00 -13.54
CA HIS A 23 4.31 4.32 -14.90
C HIS A 23 5.21 5.34 -15.65
N LEU A 24 6.52 5.34 -15.35
CA LEU A 24 7.47 6.28 -15.98
C LEU A 24 7.59 6.04 -17.49
N ASN A 25 7.37 4.80 -17.96
CA ASN A 25 7.28 4.46 -19.37
C ASN A 25 6.14 5.20 -20.11
N TRP A 26 5.08 5.59 -19.39
CA TRP A 26 3.94 6.34 -19.96
C TRP A 26 4.07 7.86 -19.74
N HIS A 27 4.43 8.31 -18.54
CA HIS A 27 4.53 9.72 -18.18
C HIS A 27 5.84 10.37 -18.67
N GLY A 28 6.87 9.58 -18.99
CA GLY A 28 8.19 10.03 -19.43
C GLY A 28 9.13 10.42 -18.31
N SER A 29 8.65 11.00 -17.21
CA SER A 29 9.48 11.35 -16.04
C SER A 29 8.66 11.37 -14.74
N LEU A 30 9.36 11.41 -13.60
CA LEU A 30 8.72 11.55 -12.29
C LEU A 30 8.06 12.93 -12.14
N GLU A 31 8.65 13.99 -12.69
CA GLU A 31 8.11 15.33 -12.68
C GLU A 31 6.79 15.42 -13.46
N ALA A 32 6.71 14.81 -14.65
CA ALA A 32 5.49 14.73 -15.44
C ALA A 32 4.41 13.91 -14.71
N TYR A 33 4.79 12.82 -14.07
CA TYR A 33 3.88 12.02 -13.24
C TYR A 33 3.36 12.82 -12.04
N ALA A 34 4.24 13.56 -11.35
CA ALA A 34 3.87 14.44 -10.23
C ALA A 34 2.90 15.55 -10.68
N ALA A 35 3.17 16.18 -11.82
CA ALA A 35 2.30 17.21 -12.39
C ALA A 35 0.90 16.66 -12.71
N ASP A 36 0.81 15.45 -13.24
CA ASP A 36 -0.48 14.80 -13.49
C ASP A 36 -1.21 14.44 -12.19
N LYS A 37 -0.49 13.96 -11.16
CA LYS A 37 -1.09 13.70 -9.85
C LYS A 37 -1.58 14.97 -9.16
N ALA A 38 -0.86 16.09 -9.30
CA ALA A 38 -1.23 17.38 -8.71
C ALA A 38 -2.58 17.90 -9.22
N LYS A 39 -3.01 17.51 -10.44
CA LYS A 39 -4.33 17.85 -10.99
C LYS A 39 -5.51 17.41 -10.13
N VAL A 40 -5.30 16.49 -9.16
CA VAL A 40 -6.35 16.11 -8.20
C VAL A 40 -6.84 17.29 -7.38
N TYR A 41 -6.00 18.31 -7.19
CA TYR A 41 -6.34 19.51 -6.42
C TYR A 41 -7.01 20.61 -7.26
N THR A 42 -6.92 20.53 -8.59
CA THR A 42 -7.48 21.57 -9.48
C THR A 42 -8.96 21.78 -9.23
N ASN A 43 -9.36 23.05 -9.07
CA ASN A 43 -10.73 23.47 -8.77
C ASN A 43 -11.33 22.86 -7.49
N THR A 44 -10.54 22.36 -6.55
CA THR A 44 -11.04 21.86 -5.27
C THR A 44 -11.77 22.98 -4.51
N GLN A 45 -13.00 22.67 -4.04
CA GLN A 45 -13.92 23.69 -3.53
C GLN A 45 -13.70 24.02 -2.05
N LEU A 46 -13.49 22.99 -1.19
CA LEU A 46 -13.51 23.18 0.27
C LEU A 46 -12.17 22.83 0.95
N ALA A 47 -11.54 21.70 0.57
CA ALA A 47 -10.38 21.22 1.27
C ALA A 47 -9.37 20.51 0.35
N ALA A 48 -8.17 21.04 0.26
CA ALA A 48 -6.99 20.39 -0.32
C ALA A 48 -6.23 19.70 0.82
N ILE A 49 -6.35 18.38 0.89
CA ILE A 49 -5.83 17.58 2.01
C ILE A 49 -4.47 16.99 1.61
N TYR A 50 -3.51 16.94 2.54
CA TYR A 50 -2.18 16.42 2.30
C TYR A 50 -1.52 15.85 3.55
N ASP A 51 -0.63 14.87 3.40
CA ASP A 51 0.19 14.36 4.49
C ASP A 51 1.34 15.33 4.77
N LEU A 52 1.46 15.81 6.00
CA LEU A 52 2.53 16.72 6.46
C LEU A 52 3.93 16.11 6.35
N ALA A 53 4.05 14.78 6.34
CA ALA A 53 5.33 14.09 6.14
C ALA A 53 5.74 14.02 4.67
N SER A 54 4.88 14.39 3.72
CA SER A 54 5.15 14.35 2.29
C SER A 54 5.45 15.73 1.72
N GLU A 55 6.74 16.06 1.53
CA GLU A 55 7.15 17.31 0.88
C GLU A 55 6.54 17.47 -0.53
N ALA A 56 6.43 16.36 -1.28
CA ALA A 56 5.83 16.37 -2.59
C ALA A 56 4.34 16.75 -2.54
N ALA A 57 3.57 16.20 -1.59
CA ALA A 57 2.16 16.53 -1.44
C ALA A 57 1.98 17.98 -0.95
N LEU A 58 2.83 18.45 -0.04
CA LEU A 58 2.84 19.84 0.39
C LEU A 58 3.07 20.79 -0.78
N LYS A 59 4.08 20.53 -1.61
CA LYS A 59 4.36 21.33 -2.80
C LYS A 59 3.16 21.35 -3.77
N MET A 60 2.54 20.18 -4.03
CA MET A 60 1.36 20.10 -4.88
C MET A 60 0.21 20.98 -4.37
N VAL A 61 -0.04 21.01 -3.05
CA VAL A 61 -1.09 21.85 -2.44
C VAL A 61 -0.75 23.33 -2.49
N GLN A 62 0.53 23.71 -2.27
CA GLN A 62 0.97 25.10 -2.34
C GLN A 62 0.84 25.71 -3.75
N GLU A 63 1.04 24.87 -4.78
CA GLU A 63 0.99 25.28 -6.19
C GLU A 63 -0.41 25.05 -6.83
N ALA A 64 -1.37 24.50 -6.07
CA ALA A 64 -2.67 24.11 -6.59
C ALA A 64 -3.55 25.30 -6.94
N ASP A 65 -4.17 25.26 -8.13
CA ASP A 65 -5.23 26.17 -8.52
C ASP A 65 -6.59 25.66 -7.97
N VAL A 66 -6.99 26.21 -6.82
CA VAL A 66 -8.17 25.81 -6.08
C VAL A 66 -9.24 26.93 -6.06
N ARG A 67 -10.48 26.61 -5.72
CA ARG A 67 -11.55 27.60 -5.60
C ARG A 67 -11.31 28.52 -4.40
N GLU A 68 -11.76 29.76 -4.52
CA GLU A 68 -11.72 30.73 -3.42
C GLU A 68 -12.43 30.15 -2.18
N GLY A 69 -11.77 30.27 -1.02
CA GLY A 69 -12.24 29.70 0.25
C GLY A 69 -11.83 28.25 0.51
N CYS A 70 -11.19 27.58 -0.46
CA CYS A 70 -10.58 26.27 -0.23
C CYS A 70 -9.45 26.38 0.80
N ARG A 71 -9.38 25.41 1.71
CA ARG A 71 -8.38 25.37 2.78
C ARG A 71 -7.41 24.20 2.60
N ALA A 72 -6.14 24.44 2.88
CA ALA A 72 -5.17 23.37 3.05
C ALA A 72 -5.39 22.68 4.41
N ILE A 73 -5.54 21.36 4.40
CA ILE A 73 -5.78 20.54 5.58
C ILE A 73 -4.66 19.51 5.70
N GLY A 74 -3.84 19.63 6.75
CA GLY A 74 -2.74 18.72 7.02
C GLY A 74 -3.19 17.44 7.73
N LEU A 75 -2.58 16.32 7.34
CA LEU A 75 -2.69 15.05 8.08
C LEU A 75 -1.39 14.80 8.84
N SER A 76 -1.50 14.46 10.12
CA SER A 76 -0.37 14.17 11.01
C SER A 76 -0.63 12.88 11.80
N ARG A 77 0.41 12.13 12.09
CA ARG A 77 0.34 11.04 13.08
C ARG A 77 0.68 11.50 14.50
N ALA A 78 0.91 12.79 14.67
CA ALA A 78 1.08 13.45 15.96
C ALA A 78 -0.17 14.25 16.36
N VAL A 79 -0.10 14.95 17.49
CA VAL A 79 -1.17 15.84 17.95
C VAL A 79 -1.45 16.92 16.89
N PRO A 80 -2.71 17.07 16.45
CA PRO A 80 -3.05 17.99 15.38
C PRO A 80 -3.01 19.46 15.81
N GLU A 81 -2.49 20.32 14.94
CA GLU A 81 -2.64 21.77 15.03
C GLU A 81 -3.97 22.24 14.38
N ILE A 82 -4.20 23.54 14.34
CA ILE A 82 -5.37 24.14 13.67
C ILE A 82 -5.34 23.78 12.18
N SER A 83 -6.48 23.38 11.63
CA SER A 83 -6.63 22.91 10.24
C SER A 83 -5.88 21.60 9.96
N GLN A 84 -5.75 20.75 10.95
CA GLN A 84 -5.15 19.42 10.80
C GLN A 84 -6.06 18.31 11.34
N PHE A 85 -5.82 17.10 10.85
CA PHE A 85 -6.20 15.85 11.51
C PHE A 85 -4.94 15.22 12.10
N GLY A 86 -5.10 14.57 13.24
CA GLY A 86 -3.98 13.91 13.90
C GLY A 86 -4.42 12.81 14.85
N ILE A 87 -3.46 12.34 15.66
CA ILE A 87 -3.69 11.28 16.64
C ILE A 87 -3.36 11.80 18.03
N VAL A 88 -4.27 11.56 18.97
CA VAL A 88 -4.12 11.88 20.39
C VAL A 88 -4.59 10.67 21.19
N ASP A 89 -3.71 10.06 21.97
CA ASP A 89 -4.03 8.93 22.85
C ASP A 89 -4.80 7.79 22.16
N GLY A 90 -4.40 7.46 20.91
CA GLY A 90 -5.05 6.42 20.12
C GLY A 90 -6.32 6.84 19.38
N ALA A 91 -6.77 8.10 19.51
CA ALA A 91 -7.91 8.63 18.80
C ALA A 91 -7.54 9.45 17.57
N ILE A 92 -8.29 9.32 16.48
CA ILE A 92 -8.26 10.23 15.31
C ILE A 92 -9.03 11.49 15.66
N VAL A 93 -8.35 12.62 15.62
CA VAL A 93 -8.86 13.92 16.07
C VAL A 93 -8.92 14.92 14.91
N ASP A 94 -10.10 15.55 14.75
CA ASP A 94 -10.39 16.62 13.80
C ASP A 94 -10.21 17.99 14.48
N ARG A 95 -9.29 18.82 13.97
CA ARG A 95 -9.18 20.27 14.26
C ARG A 95 -9.32 21.13 13.00
N ALA A 96 -9.98 20.58 11.98
CA ALA A 96 -10.17 21.26 10.68
C ALA A 96 -11.62 21.65 10.44
N PHE A 97 -12.58 20.76 10.72
CA PHE A 97 -14.00 20.93 10.36
C PHE A 97 -14.93 21.10 11.56
N VAL A 98 -14.37 21.29 12.74
CA VAL A 98 -15.15 21.57 13.96
C VAL A 98 -15.45 23.06 14.09
N PRO A 99 -16.61 23.46 14.71
CA PRO A 99 -16.87 24.83 15.06
C PRO A 99 -15.80 25.37 16.02
N LEU A 100 -15.36 26.61 15.81
CA LEU A 100 -14.33 27.26 16.63
C LEU A 100 -13.04 26.39 16.74
N ARG A 101 -12.55 25.87 15.60
CA ARG A 101 -11.38 24.97 15.52
C ARG A 101 -10.10 25.51 16.20
N ASN A 102 -10.02 26.81 16.46
CA ASN A 102 -8.95 27.43 17.25
C ASN A 102 -9.02 27.09 18.73
N LYS A 103 -10.18 26.66 19.24
CA LYS A 103 -10.42 26.30 20.65
C LYS A 103 -10.85 24.84 20.81
N ASN A 104 -11.46 24.26 19.79
CA ASN A 104 -12.09 22.95 19.85
C ASN A 104 -11.37 21.93 18.98
N ALA A 105 -11.44 20.68 19.41
CA ALA A 105 -11.09 19.48 18.65
C ALA A 105 -12.22 18.45 18.86
N GLN A 106 -12.34 17.49 17.96
CA GLN A 106 -13.34 16.44 18.03
C GLN A 106 -12.73 15.08 17.71
N ILE A 107 -12.94 14.10 18.57
CA ILE A 107 -12.65 12.70 18.26
C ILE A 107 -13.60 12.25 17.15
N VAL A 108 -13.03 11.65 16.12
CA VAL A 108 -13.75 11.16 14.92
C VAL A 108 -13.85 9.65 14.92
N ALA A 109 -12.80 8.97 15.38
CA ALA A 109 -12.71 7.51 15.49
C ALA A 109 -11.58 7.14 16.46
N GLU A 110 -11.57 5.90 16.93
CA GLU A 110 -10.45 5.32 17.67
C GLU A 110 -9.60 4.44 16.76
N LEU A 111 -8.31 4.27 17.06
CA LEU A 111 -7.47 3.33 16.29
C LEU A 111 -7.93 1.87 16.49
N GLU A 112 -8.60 1.57 17.59
CA GLU A 112 -9.27 0.28 17.83
C GLU A 112 -10.32 -0.04 16.76
N ASP A 113 -10.94 0.95 16.14
CA ASP A 113 -11.85 0.77 15.01
C ASP A 113 -11.17 0.11 13.80
N LEU A 114 -9.82 0.12 13.77
CA LEU A 114 -8.98 -0.47 12.73
C LEU A 114 -8.32 -1.79 13.15
N ALA A 115 -8.55 -2.30 14.37
CA ALA A 115 -7.85 -3.47 14.89
C ALA A 115 -7.99 -4.71 14.00
N HIS A 116 -9.13 -4.86 13.31
CA HIS A 116 -9.38 -5.94 12.35
C HIS A 116 -8.45 -5.91 11.12
N LEU A 117 -7.78 -4.78 10.84
CA LEU A 117 -6.81 -4.58 9.76
C LEU A 117 -5.37 -4.85 10.22
N ALA A 118 -5.16 -5.04 11.52
CA ALA A 118 -3.85 -5.33 12.09
C ALA A 118 -3.56 -6.84 12.03
N PRO A 119 -2.31 -7.26 11.77
CA PRO A 119 -1.90 -8.64 11.87
C PRO A 119 -2.25 -9.25 13.23
N GLY A 120 -3.02 -10.36 13.21
CA GLY A 120 -3.50 -11.02 14.41
C GLY A 120 -4.42 -10.19 15.30
N GLY A 121 -5.02 -9.09 14.77
CA GLY A 121 -5.88 -8.18 15.51
C GLY A 121 -5.17 -7.35 16.59
N LYS A 122 -3.84 -7.27 16.56
CA LYS A 122 -3.02 -6.57 17.55
C LYS A 122 -2.78 -5.13 17.11
N LEU A 123 -3.31 -4.17 17.83
CA LEU A 123 -3.24 -2.75 17.48
C LEU A 123 -1.80 -2.25 17.34
N GLU A 124 -0.87 -2.77 18.16
CA GLU A 124 0.56 -2.41 18.11
C GLU A 124 1.22 -2.84 16.78
N ALA A 125 0.62 -3.80 16.08
CA ALA A 125 1.06 -4.28 14.77
C ALA A 125 0.33 -3.59 13.61
N LEU A 126 -0.56 -2.60 13.89
CA LEU A 126 -1.30 -1.90 12.84
C LEU A 126 -0.34 -1.15 11.91
N PRO A 127 -0.32 -1.46 10.60
CA PRO A 127 0.61 -0.82 9.68
C PRO A 127 0.40 0.69 9.59
N SER A 128 1.50 1.43 9.56
CA SER A 128 1.47 2.91 9.54
C SER A 128 0.73 3.50 8.34
N HIS A 129 0.74 2.82 7.19
CA HIS A 129 0.00 3.26 6.00
C HIS A 129 -1.51 3.13 6.19
N ILE A 130 -2.00 2.12 6.92
CA ILE A 130 -3.42 1.98 7.26
C ILE A 130 -3.89 3.15 8.13
N ILE A 131 -3.05 3.58 9.07
CA ILE A 131 -3.35 4.78 9.91
C ILE A 131 -3.42 6.03 9.02
N SER A 132 -2.48 6.21 8.10
CA SER A 132 -2.49 7.36 7.18
C SER A 132 -3.71 7.34 6.25
N ASP A 133 -4.09 6.17 5.74
CA ASP A 133 -5.27 6.00 4.89
C ASP A 133 -6.57 6.28 5.67
N ALA A 134 -6.66 5.86 6.94
CA ALA A 134 -7.79 6.15 7.81
C ALA A 134 -7.91 7.65 8.13
N LEU A 135 -6.79 8.34 8.42
CA LEU A 135 -6.75 9.79 8.57
C LEU A 135 -7.26 10.51 7.31
N ALA A 136 -6.80 10.06 6.13
CA ALA A 136 -7.22 10.62 4.84
C ALA A 136 -8.72 10.41 4.58
N ALA A 137 -9.21 9.19 4.81
CA ALA A 137 -10.62 8.85 4.65
C ALA A 137 -11.51 9.65 5.63
N ALA A 138 -11.09 9.76 6.90
CA ALA A 138 -11.78 10.56 7.91
C ALA A 138 -11.84 12.04 7.51
N ALA A 139 -10.72 12.62 7.05
CA ALA A 139 -10.67 14.02 6.64
C ALA A 139 -11.55 14.30 5.42
N LEU A 140 -11.55 13.45 4.40
CA LEU A 140 -12.42 13.56 3.23
C LEU A 140 -13.90 13.45 3.62
N ALA A 141 -14.26 12.48 4.48
CA ALA A 141 -15.63 12.29 4.95
C ALA A 141 -16.10 13.50 5.76
N ARG A 142 -15.26 14.02 6.66
CA ARG A 142 -15.58 15.22 7.47
C ARG A 142 -15.69 16.47 6.62
N ALA A 143 -14.88 16.64 5.57
CA ALA A 143 -15.03 17.71 4.59
C ALA A 143 -16.41 17.66 3.91
N ALA A 144 -16.93 16.47 3.64
CA ALA A 144 -18.28 16.25 3.10
C ALA A 144 -19.41 16.36 4.16
N GLY A 145 -19.09 16.73 5.41
CA GLY A 145 -20.08 16.90 6.48
C GLY A 145 -20.53 15.62 7.20
N VAL A 146 -19.88 14.49 6.91
CA VAL A 146 -20.19 13.21 7.58
C VAL A 146 -19.91 13.31 9.07
N GLN A 147 -20.85 12.84 9.90
CA GLN A 147 -20.73 12.90 11.36
C GLN A 147 -19.68 11.90 11.88
N PRO A 148 -18.96 12.21 12.99
CA PRO A 148 -17.94 11.35 13.56
C PRO A 148 -18.35 9.89 13.75
N ALA A 149 -19.53 9.65 14.33
CA ALA A 149 -20.03 8.31 14.56
C ALA A 149 -20.17 7.47 13.25
N ALA A 150 -20.51 8.13 12.12
CA ALA A 150 -20.58 7.46 10.83
C ALA A 150 -19.19 7.20 10.24
N VAL A 151 -18.20 8.07 10.49
CA VAL A 151 -16.82 7.85 10.11
C VAL A 151 -16.24 6.65 10.86
N SER A 152 -16.37 6.63 12.20
CA SER A 152 -15.94 5.51 13.05
C SER A 152 -16.59 4.19 12.62
N LYS A 153 -17.91 4.20 12.37
CA LYS A 153 -18.60 3.02 11.83
C LYS A 153 -18.03 2.58 10.49
N GLY A 154 -17.82 3.50 9.55
CA GLY A 154 -17.25 3.19 8.24
C GLY A 154 -15.85 2.58 8.32
N LEU A 155 -15.00 3.04 9.24
CA LEU A 155 -13.68 2.48 9.49
C LEU A 155 -13.75 1.07 10.06
N ARG A 156 -14.67 0.79 10.99
CA ARG A 156 -14.90 -0.57 11.54
C ARG A 156 -15.43 -1.55 10.50
N ASP A 157 -16.29 -1.08 9.61
CA ASP A 157 -16.93 -1.92 8.60
C ASP A 157 -16.05 -2.11 7.35
N PHE A 158 -14.94 -1.34 7.24
CA PHE A 158 -14.09 -1.39 6.07
C PHE A 158 -13.37 -2.74 5.95
N THR A 159 -13.45 -3.32 4.79
CA THR A 159 -12.70 -4.53 4.42
C THR A 159 -11.82 -4.21 3.22
N PRO A 160 -10.50 -4.45 3.29
CA PRO A 160 -9.61 -4.27 2.15
C PRO A 160 -10.11 -5.06 0.94
N GLY A 161 -9.93 -4.49 -0.25
CA GLY A 161 -10.19 -5.23 -1.49
C GLY A 161 -9.31 -6.47 -1.60
N ALA A 162 -9.74 -7.46 -2.40
CA ALA A 162 -8.97 -8.66 -2.65
C ALA A 162 -7.52 -8.35 -3.08
N HIS A 163 -6.61 -9.26 -2.77
CA HIS A 163 -5.18 -9.18 -3.12
C HIS A 163 -4.43 -7.98 -2.51
N ARG A 164 -4.86 -7.53 -1.32
CA ARG A 164 -4.20 -6.47 -0.55
C ARG A 164 -3.88 -6.99 0.86
N LEU A 165 -2.68 -7.51 1.03
CA LEU A 165 -2.19 -8.10 2.30
C LEU A 165 -3.18 -9.10 2.92
N GLN A 166 -3.89 -9.85 2.08
CA GLN A 166 -4.89 -10.82 2.49
C GLN A 166 -4.21 -12.12 2.95
N THR A 167 -4.35 -12.48 4.21
CA THR A 167 -3.95 -13.82 4.67
C THR A 167 -4.91 -14.85 4.06
N VAL A 168 -4.38 -15.72 3.18
CA VAL A 168 -5.16 -16.76 2.49
C VAL A 168 -5.18 -18.08 3.25
N ALA A 169 -4.11 -18.38 4.01
CA ALA A 169 -4.06 -19.56 4.89
C ALA A 169 -2.91 -19.42 5.91
N THR A 170 -2.96 -20.26 6.95
CA THR A 170 -1.81 -20.59 7.79
C THR A 170 -1.59 -22.10 7.72
N ILE A 171 -0.43 -22.55 7.24
CA ILE A 171 -0.07 -23.96 7.05
C ILE A 171 1.23 -24.22 7.79
N ASP A 172 1.27 -25.19 8.67
CA ASP A 172 2.46 -25.56 9.49
C ASP A 172 3.06 -24.33 10.22
N ASN A 173 2.19 -23.47 10.76
CA ASN A 173 2.55 -22.21 11.42
C ASN A 173 3.27 -21.19 10.47
N VAL A 174 3.10 -21.33 9.16
CA VAL A 174 3.54 -20.36 8.13
C VAL A 174 2.34 -19.60 7.63
N ALA A 175 2.36 -18.27 7.74
CA ALA A 175 1.32 -17.41 7.18
C ALA A 175 1.51 -17.26 5.65
N TRP A 176 0.45 -17.43 4.87
CA TRP A 176 0.44 -17.22 3.43
C TRP A 176 -0.38 -15.99 3.09
N VAL A 177 0.26 -14.98 2.51
CA VAL A 177 -0.32 -13.65 2.31
C VAL A 177 -0.35 -13.30 0.82
N ASP A 178 -1.53 -12.96 0.34
CA ASP A 178 -1.76 -12.47 -1.02
C ASP A 178 -1.80 -10.93 -1.02
N ASP A 179 -0.77 -10.32 -1.58
CA ASP A 179 -0.64 -8.90 -1.89
C ASP A 179 -0.34 -8.71 -3.38
N SER A 180 -0.98 -9.51 -4.24
CA SER A 180 -0.75 -9.46 -5.69
C SER A 180 -1.02 -8.08 -6.29
N LYS A 181 -1.78 -7.21 -5.61
CA LYS A 181 -2.00 -5.80 -5.96
C LYS A 181 -0.78 -4.91 -5.66
N GLY A 182 0.18 -5.36 -4.85
CA GLY A 182 1.46 -4.70 -4.58
C GLY A 182 2.38 -4.67 -5.81
N THR A 183 2.00 -3.90 -6.83
CA THR A 183 2.66 -3.86 -8.15
C THR A 183 3.71 -2.76 -8.28
N THR A 184 4.13 -2.18 -7.16
CA THR A 184 5.15 -1.13 -7.10
C THR A 184 6.14 -1.37 -5.97
N ALA A 185 7.37 -0.91 -6.13
CA ALA A 185 8.41 -1.00 -5.11
C ALA A 185 7.97 -0.43 -3.76
N HIS A 186 7.30 0.73 -3.77
CA HIS A 186 6.82 1.40 -2.55
C HIS A 186 5.76 0.56 -1.80
N ALA A 187 4.79 -0.04 -2.51
CA ALA A 187 3.77 -0.87 -1.90
C ALA A 187 4.39 -2.11 -1.25
N THR A 188 5.29 -2.79 -1.96
CA THR A 188 6.00 -3.97 -1.44
C THR A 188 6.91 -3.62 -0.25
N ALA A 189 7.62 -2.48 -0.30
CA ALA A 189 8.41 -2.04 0.85
C ALA A 189 7.54 -1.86 2.11
N ALA A 190 6.37 -1.23 1.95
CA ALA A 190 5.42 -1.05 3.05
C ALA A 190 4.86 -2.40 3.57
N ALA A 191 4.57 -3.34 2.66
CA ALA A 191 4.09 -4.67 3.00
C ALA A 191 5.09 -5.48 3.84
N LEU A 192 6.40 -5.36 3.52
CA LEU A 192 7.45 -6.14 4.17
C LEU A 192 8.04 -5.46 5.43
N ALA A 193 7.86 -4.15 5.61
CA ALA A 193 8.55 -3.35 6.61
C ALA A 193 8.36 -3.79 8.08
N SER A 194 7.25 -4.45 8.41
CA SER A 194 6.90 -4.82 9.79
C SER A 194 7.31 -6.26 10.18
N HIS A 195 7.96 -7.01 9.27
CA HIS A 195 8.34 -8.39 9.53
C HIS A 195 9.65 -8.48 10.32
N ALA A 196 9.77 -9.55 11.07
CA ALA A 196 10.99 -9.85 11.82
C ALA A 196 12.17 -10.17 10.85
N PRO A 197 13.42 -9.97 11.26
CA PRO A 197 14.56 -10.36 10.46
C PRO A 197 14.51 -11.83 10.05
N ASN A 198 14.87 -12.15 8.79
CA ASN A 198 14.96 -13.50 8.25
C ASN A 198 13.69 -14.35 8.47
N SER A 199 12.50 -13.76 8.27
CA SER A 199 11.20 -14.42 8.48
C SER A 199 10.26 -14.35 7.29
N VAL A 200 10.71 -13.82 6.14
CA VAL A 200 9.87 -13.65 4.96
C VAL A 200 10.41 -14.45 3.79
N VAL A 201 9.55 -15.27 3.18
CA VAL A 201 9.74 -15.79 1.83
C VAL A 201 8.95 -14.90 0.88
N TRP A 202 9.67 -14.10 0.12
CA TRP A 202 9.10 -13.10 -0.78
C TRP A 202 8.91 -13.65 -2.19
N ILE A 203 7.68 -13.59 -2.71
CA ILE A 203 7.38 -13.89 -4.11
C ILE A 203 7.33 -12.56 -4.87
N ALA A 204 8.30 -12.35 -5.78
CA ALA A 204 8.60 -11.08 -6.42
C ALA A 204 8.74 -11.20 -7.93
N GLY A 205 8.53 -10.08 -8.65
CA GLY A 205 8.82 -10.00 -10.09
C GLY A 205 7.59 -9.90 -10.98
N GLY A 206 7.86 -9.74 -12.27
CA GLY A 206 6.94 -9.40 -13.33
C GLY A 206 7.45 -8.22 -14.15
N ASP A 207 6.56 -7.43 -14.77
CA ASP A 207 6.92 -6.20 -15.49
C ASP A 207 7.19 -5.05 -14.51
N ALA A 208 8.45 -4.63 -14.43
CA ALA A 208 8.89 -3.52 -13.57
C ALA A 208 8.49 -2.13 -14.10
N LYS A 209 7.93 -2.01 -15.28
CA LYS A 209 7.47 -0.74 -15.92
C LYS A 209 8.58 0.33 -15.97
N GLY A 210 9.84 -0.09 -16.10
CA GLY A 210 11.01 0.80 -16.13
C GLY A 210 11.49 1.25 -14.75
N ALA A 211 10.95 0.71 -13.65
CA ALA A 211 11.42 1.02 -12.30
C ALA A 211 12.71 0.27 -11.96
N ASP A 212 13.65 0.95 -11.28
CA ASP A 212 14.77 0.32 -10.62
C ASP A 212 14.35 -0.20 -9.24
N LEU A 213 14.50 -1.51 -9.01
CA LEU A 213 14.12 -2.17 -7.76
C LEU A 213 15.28 -2.31 -6.77
N SER A 214 16.44 -1.75 -7.07
CA SER A 214 17.66 -1.83 -6.25
C SER A 214 17.44 -1.34 -4.83
N GLU A 215 16.79 -0.18 -4.67
CA GLU A 215 16.52 0.40 -3.36
C GLU A 215 15.53 -0.44 -2.56
N LEU A 216 14.49 -0.97 -3.22
CA LEU A 216 13.55 -1.90 -2.58
C LEU A 216 14.28 -3.10 -2.00
N VAL A 217 15.08 -3.79 -2.83
CA VAL A 217 15.82 -4.99 -2.39
C VAL A 217 16.76 -4.66 -1.22
N ARG A 218 17.48 -3.53 -1.29
CA ARG A 218 18.35 -3.07 -0.20
C ARG A 218 17.57 -2.89 1.10
N GLN A 219 16.40 -2.29 1.03
CA GLN A 219 15.55 -1.99 2.18
C GLN A 219 14.96 -3.25 2.82
N VAL A 220 14.48 -4.21 2.01
CA VAL A 220 13.80 -5.41 2.52
C VAL A 220 14.76 -6.56 2.82
N ALA A 221 16.01 -6.51 2.37
CA ALA A 221 17.00 -7.57 2.57
C ALA A 221 17.08 -8.13 4.01
N PRO A 222 17.00 -7.31 5.08
CA PRO A 222 17.12 -7.82 6.45
C PRO A 222 16.00 -8.79 6.86
N VAL A 223 14.79 -8.66 6.29
CA VAL A 223 13.65 -9.51 6.65
C VAL A 223 13.55 -10.77 5.81
N LEU A 224 14.29 -10.87 4.70
CA LEU A 224 14.18 -11.96 3.74
C LEU A 224 14.86 -13.24 4.24
N ARG A 225 14.13 -14.35 4.22
CA ARG A 225 14.64 -15.73 4.30
C ARG A 225 14.99 -16.25 2.91
N GLY A 226 14.18 -15.94 1.91
CA GLY A 226 14.38 -16.37 0.54
C GLY A 226 13.48 -15.63 -0.43
N VAL A 227 13.76 -15.75 -1.72
CA VAL A 227 12.97 -15.08 -2.76
C VAL A 227 12.60 -16.06 -3.87
N VAL A 228 11.33 -16.05 -4.27
CA VAL A 228 10.84 -16.75 -5.46
C VAL A 228 10.59 -15.71 -6.54
N VAL A 229 11.35 -15.78 -7.62
CA VAL A 229 11.35 -14.76 -8.67
C VAL A 229 10.46 -15.18 -9.83
N LEU A 230 9.48 -14.32 -10.14
CA LEU A 230 8.58 -14.38 -11.28
C LEU A 230 9.06 -13.44 -12.40
N GLY A 231 8.41 -13.52 -13.55
CA GLY A 231 8.58 -12.58 -14.64
C GLY A 231 9.40 -13.12 -15.79
N VAL A 232 9.20 -12.51 -16.95
CA VAL A 232 9.98 -12.76 -18.17
C VAL A 232 11.40 -12.19 -18.05
N HIS A 233 11.57 -11.19 -17.19
CA HIS A 233 12.81 -10.48 -16.90
C HIS A 233 13.20 -10.61 -15.42
N PRO A 234 13.66 -11.81 -14.97
CA PRO A 234 14.00 -12.05 -13.56
C PRO A 234 15.18 -11.19 -13.09
N GLU A 235 16.01 -10.68 -14.01
CA GLU A 235 17.14 -9.79 -13.73
C GLU A 235 16.76 -8.54 -12.94
N PHE A 236 15.54 -8.02 -13.07
CA PHE A 236 15.05 -6.88 -12.29
C PHE A 236 15.04 -7.13 -10.77
N ILE A 237 15.00 -8.39 -10.36
CA ILE A 237 15.10 -8.81 -8.95
C ILE A 237 16.46 -9.47 -8.66
N THR A 238 16.96 -10.34 -9.55
CA THR A 238 18.16 -11.14 -9.24
C THR A 238 19.44 -10.32 -9.23
N GLU A 239 19.58 -9.31 -10.10
CA GLU A 239 20.75 -8.41 -10.07
C GLU A 239 20.81 -7.57 -8.79
N PRO A 240 19.72 -6.89 -8.36
CA PRO A 240 19.69 -6.24 -7.05
C PRO A 240 19.94 -7.20 -5.87
N LEU A 241 19.40 -8.42 -5.89
CA LEU A 241 19.69 -9.43 -4.86
C LEU A 241 21.17 -9.77 -4.79
N ALA A 242 21.80 -10.05 -5.94
CA ALA A 242 23.23 -10.35 -6.00
C ALA A 242 24.09 -9.22 -5.45
N LYS A 243 23.66 -7.97 -5.62
CA LYS A 243 24.39 -6.77 -5.19
C LYS A 243 24.18 -6.42 -3.72
N TYR A 244 22.94 -6.49 -3.23
CA TYR A 244 22.57 -5.93 -1.93
C TYR A 244 22.19 -6.97 -0.89
N ALA A 245 21.89 -8.21 -1.31
CA ALA A 245 21.48 -9.31 -0.46
C ALA A 245 22.05 -10.67 -0.92
N PRO A 246 23.37 -10.77 -1.19
CA PRO A 246 23.97 -11.99 -1.79
C PRO A 246 23.83 -13.24 -0.92
N GLN A 247 23.53 -13.09 0.37
CA GLN A 247 23.29 -14.18 1.30
C GLN A 247 21.87 -14.75 1.22
N VAL A 248 20.92 -14.03 0.59
CA VAL A 248 19.52 -14.45 0.50
C VAL A 248 19.37 -15.42 -0.67
N PRO A 249 18.96 -16.68 -0.41
CA PRO A 249 18.74 -17.64 -1.50
C PRO A 249 17.53 -17.25 -2.33
N TYR A 250 17.59 -17.52 -3.63
CA TYR A 250 16.44 -17.32 -4.51
C TYR A 250 16.30 -18.46 -5.51
N THR A 251 15.08 -18.60 -6.05
CA THR A 251 14.77 -19.47 -7.19
C THR A 251 13.98 -18.68 -8.24
N ILE A 252 14.09 -19.13 -9.51
CA ILE A 252 13.34 -18.51 -10.62
C ILE A 252 12.28 -19.51 -11.07
N VAL A 253 11.03 -19.05 -11.18
CA VAL A 253 9.88 -19.89 -11.56
C VAL A 253 9.93 -20.31 -13.04
N GLY A 254 10.54 -19.50 -13.89
CA GLY A 254 10.66 -19.79 -15.33
C GLY A 254 9.42 -19.41 -16.14
N GLN A 255 9.20 -20.16 -17.25
CA GLN A 255 8.10 -19.95 -18.19
C GLN A 255 7.07 -21.06 -18.05
N GLY A 256 5.80 -20.75 -18.33
CA GLY A 256 4.70 -21.71 -18.27
C GLY A 256 3.34 -21.05 -18.40
N SER A 257 2.29 -21.83 -18.36
CA SER A 257 0.92 -21.31 -18.22
C SER A 257 0.74 -20.64 -16.85
N PRO A 258 -0.20 -19.70 -16.68
CA PRO A 258 -0.47 -19.06 -15.38
C PRO A 258 -0.69 -20.06 -14.23
N ALA A 259 -1.36 -21.17 -14.49
CA ALA A 259 -1.60 -22.21 -13.48
C ALA A 259 -0.31 -22.96 -13.10
N GLU A 260 0.54 -23.30 -14.06
CA GLU A 260 1.84 -23.95 -13.80
C GLU A 260 2.76 -23.01 -13.02
N LEU A 261 2.78 -21.74 -13.38
CA LEU A 261 3.55 -20.72 -12.66
C LEU A 261 3.08 -20.60 -11.20
N ALA A 262 1.76 -20.55 -10.96
CA ALA A 262 1.20 -20.50 -9.62
C ALA A 262 1.58 -21.73 -8.78
N LYS A 263 1.43 -22.92 -9.34
CA LYS A 263 1.82 -24.18 -8.68
C LYS A 263 3.32 -24.19 -8.33
N THR A 264 4.16 -23.75 -9.26
CA THR A 264 5.62 -23.73 -9.08
C THR A 264 6.02 -22.72 -8.01
N MET A 265 5.49 -21.48 -8.05
CA MET A 265 5.85 -20.46 -7.04
C MET A 265 5.43 -20.87 -5.63
N VAL A 266 4.26 -21.48 -5.46
CA VAL A 266 3.81 -21.97 -4.14
C VAL A 266 4.68 -23.13 -3.65
N ALA A 267 5.02 -24.08 -4.51
CA ALA A 267 5.89 -25.21 -4.16
C ALA A 267 7.30 -24.72 -3.77
N GLN A 268 7.90 -23.83 -4.54
CA GLN A 268 9.22 -23.26 -4.25
C GLN A 268 9.22 -22.43 -2.96
N ALA A 269 8.21 -21.59 -2.75
CA ALA A 269 8.09 -20.80 -1.52
C ALA A 269 7.95 -21.72 -0.29
N ALA A 270 7.15 -22.79 -0.41
CA ALA A 270 6.98 -23.77 0.67
C ALA A 270 8.29 -24.48 1.03
N SER A 271 9.17 -24.73 0.05
CA SER A 271 10.47 -25.38 0.31
C SER A 271 11.47 -24.50 1.07
N MET A 272 11.28 -23.20 1.04
CA MET A 272 12.13 -22.20 1.73
C MET A 272 11.59 -21.82 3.11
N ALA A 273 10.26 -21.87 3.30
CA ALA A 273 9.60 -21.38 4.49
C ALA A 273 9.85 -22.31 5.70
N GLN A 274 9.94 -21.72 6.88
CA GLN A 274 10.06 -22.38 8.19
C GLN A 274 8.90 -21.97 9.10
N SER A 275 8.62 -22.78 10.12
CA SER A 275 7.59 -22.46 11.12
C SER A 275 7.81 -21.07 11.71
N GLY A 276 6.77 -20.25 11.72
CA GLY A 276 6.79 -18.84 12.15
C GLY A 276 7.05 -17.83 11.04
N ASP A 277 7.34 -18.28 9.80
CA ASP A 277 7.55 -17.39 8.67
C ASP A 277 6.26 -16.87 8.03
N CYS A 278 6.43 -15.87 7.19
CA CYS A 278 5.42 -15.36 6.27
C CYS A 278 5.87 -15.61 4.82
N VAL A 279 5.07 -16.33 4.04
CA VAL A 279 5.17 -16.34 2.58
C VAL A 279 4.28 -15.24 2.04
N ILE A 280 4.84 -14.27 1.33
CA ILE A 280 4.08 -13.13 0.81
C ILE A 280 4.28 -12.97 -0.70
N LEU A 281 3.15 -12.99 -1.43
CA LEU A 281 3.08 -12.58 -2.83
C LEU A 281 2.87 -11.06 -2.88
N SER A 282 3.95 -10.28 -2.87
CA SER A 282 3.94 -8.81 -3.05
C SER A 282 4.95 -8.44 -4.13
N PRO A 283 4.56 -8.53 -5.40
CA PRO A 283 5.50 -8.74 -6.51
C PRO A 283 6.33 -7.51 -6.90
N ALA A 284 6.03 -6.32 -6.43
CA ALA A 284 6.65 -5.05 -6.82
C ALA A 284 6.52 -4.70 -8.32
N CYS A 285 5.98 -5.60 -9.12
CA CYS A 285 5.88 -5.55 -10.58
C CYS A 285 4.46 -5.79 -11.06
N ALA A 286 4.10 -5.26 -12.23
CA ALA A 286 2.86 -5.63 -12.90
C ALA A 286 2.89 -7.11 -13.32
N SER A 287 1.71 -7.67 -13.59
CA SER A 287 1.56 -9.11 -13.86
C SER A 287 1.48 -9.46 -15.36
N TRP A 288 1.44 -8.47 -16.23
CA TRP A 288 0.96 -8.57 -17.61
C TRP A 288 1.91 -9.33 -18.55
N ASP A 289 3.11 -9.59 -18.10
CA ASP A 289 4.10 -10.39 -18.80
C ASP A 289 3.82 -11.90 -18.70
N GLN A 290 3.18 -12.37 -17.63
CA GLN A 290 2.90 -13.79 -17.39
C GLN A 290 1.45 -14.10 -17.02
N PHE A 291 0.66 -13.10 -16.63
CA PHE A 291 -0.74 -13.24 -16.22
C PHE A 291 -1.61 -12.16 -16.88
N VAL A 292 -2.90 -12.42 -17.06
CA VAL A 292 -3.85 -11.44 -17.63
C VAL A 292 -4.02 -10.21 -16.72
N SER A 293 -3.93 -10.42 -15.40
CA SER A 293 -4.08 -9.36 -14.40
C SER A 293 -3.48 -9.76 -13.06
N TYR A 294 -3.30 -8.78 -12.16
CA TYR A 294 -2.94 -9.07 -10.77
C TYR A 294 -4.00 -9.90 -10.04
N ASN A 295 -5.29 -9.77 -10.42
CA ASN A 295 -6.35 -10.61 -9.86
C ASN A 295 -6.11 -12.08 -10.21
N GLN A 296 -5.88 -12.41 -11.48
CA GLN A 296 -5.59 -13.79 -11.88
C GLN A 296 -4.36 -14.34 -11.15
N ARG A 297 -3.28 -13.55 -11.01
CA ARG A 297 -2.08 -13.98 -10.29
C ARG A 297 -2.39 -14.29 -8.83
N GLY A 298 -3.15 -13.42 -8.14
CA GLY A 298 -3.55 -13.62 -6.75
C GLY A 298 -4.54 -14.76 -6.57
N ASP A 299 -5.57 -14.86 -7.43
CA ASP A 299 -6.55 -15.97 -7.38
C ASP A 299 -5.87 -17.33 -7.52
N LEU A 300 -4.97 -17.48 -8.50
CA LEU A 300 -4.24 -18.72 -8.71
C LEU A 300 -3.28 -19.02 -7.56
N PHE A 301 -2.61 -18.02 -7.00
CA PHE A 301 -1.81 -18.19 -5.79
C PHE A 301 -2.66 -18.71 -4.62
N ALA A 302 -3.80 -18.07 -4.36
CA ALA A 302 -4.70 -18.47 -3.27
C ALA A 302 -5.25 -19.87 -3.47
N GLN A 303 -5.60 -20.27 -4.71
CA GLN A 303 -6.06 -21.61 -5.05
C GLN A 303 -4.98 -22.66 -4.77
N GLU A 304 -3.73 -22.44 -5.17
CA GLU A 304 -2.65 -23.39 -4.93
C GLU A 304 -2.29 -23.50 -3.45
N VAL A 305 -2.35 -22.38 -2.71
CA VAL A 305 -2.18 -22.39 -1.25
C VAL A 305 -3.29 -23.19 -0.57
N ALA A 306 -4.55 -23.01 -0.99
CA ALA A 306 -5.68 -23.77 -0.45
C ALA A 306 -5.57 -25.27 -0.77
N ALA A 307 -5.15 -25.63 -1.98
CA ALA A 307 -4.90 -27.02 -2.36
C ALA A 307 -3.81 -27.67 -1.50
N ARG A 308 -2.74 -26.92 -1.19
CA ARG A 308 -1.69 -27.36 -0.27
C ARG A 308 -2.20 -27.55 1.15
N ALA A 309 -3.02 -26.65 1.67
CA ALA A 309 -3.63 -26.78 3.00
C ALA A 309 -4.45 -28.06 3.12
N GLY A 310 -5.22 -28.43 2.09
CA GLY A 310 -6.00 -29.66 2.05
C GLY A 310 -5.17 -30.95 1.93
N GLN A 311 -3.86 -30.87 1.63
CA GLN A 311 -2.96 -32.03 1.57
C GLN A 311 -2.24 -32.29 2.90
N VAL A 312 -2.16 -31.29 3.77
CA VAL A 312 -1.44 -31.35 5.05
C VAL A 312 -2.39 -31.65 6.21
N GLY A 313 -3.70 -31.47 6.05
CA GLY A 313 -4.74 -31.82 7.02
C GLY A 313 -5.22 -33.27 6.85
#